data_fe8f4cabe860659d966b2834bc024d6d
#
_entry.id   fe8f4cabe860659d966b2834bc024d6d
#
_cell.length_a   1.000
_cell.length_b   1.000
_cell.length_c   1.000
_cell.angle_alpha   90.00
_cell.angle_beta   90.00
_cell.angle_gamma   90.00
#
_symmetry.space_group_name_H-M   'P 1'
#
loop_
_entity.id
_entity.type
_entity.pdbx_description
1 polymer ?
#
loop_
_entity_poly.entity_id
_entity_poly.type
_entity_poly.pdbx_seq_one_letter_code
_entity_poly.pdbx_strand_id
1 'polypeptide(L)'
;RLYQQIVTLTRLTDTYQVDAILGLIPGGIGDFVAAFFALAHIFFGAFKLRSIPLTLALLNNMLRDVLLGLLPFYIGNVIDFLYRSNKKNMELIDGFLNDDPIIMHQVNTKARQAAFTLVLLMLLIILLVALLAWIVAKLGALLFT
;
A
#
# COMPACT_ATOMS: atom_id res chain seq x y z
N ARG A 1 6.99 22.14 5.33
CA ARG A 1 5.98 22.60 4.34
C ARG A 1 5.23 21.42 3.71
N LEU A 2 5.92 20.42 3.17
CA LEU A 2 5.32 19.24 2.53
C LEU A 2 4.58 18.35 3.54
N TYR A 3 5.17 18.13 4.72
CA TYR A 3 4.53 17.42 5.83
C TYR A 3 3.20 18.07 6.22
N GLN A 4 3.18 19.38 6.40
CA GLN A 4 1.96 20.11 6.73
C GLN A 4 0.88 20.02 5.63
N GLN A 5 1.29 19.99 4.37
CA GLN A 5 0.37 19.78 3.26
C GLN A 5 -0.24 18.37 3.31
N ILE A 6 0.57 17.34 3.59
CA ILE A 6 0.07 15.97 3.76
C ILE A 6 -0.89 15.87 4.94
N VAL A 7 -0.55 16.46 6.10
CA VAL A 7 -1.43 16.51 7.28
C VAL A 7 -2.75 17.20 6.96
N THR A 8 -2.69 18.35 6.28
CA THR A 8 -3.88 19.11 5.90
C THR A 8 -4.77 18.33 4.94
N LEU A 9 -4.16 17.70 3.92
CA LEU A 9 -4.89 16.87 2.96
C LEU A 9 -5.55 15.67 3.64
N THR A 10 -4.82 14.97 4.52
CA THR A 10 -5.37 13.83 5.26
C THR A 10 -6.52 14.25 6.17
N ARG A 11 -6.39 15.40 6.88
CA ARG A 11 -7.46 15.94 7.71
C ARG A 11 -8.67 16.40 6.89
N LEU A 12 -8.47 17.02 5.74
CA LEU A 12 -9.56 17.40 4.86
C LEU A 12 -10.34 16.18 4.35
N THR A 13 -9.64 15.12 4.02
CA THR A 13 -10.25 13.85 3.63
C THR A 13 -11.08 13.26 4.78
N ASP A 14 -10.55 13.32 6.04
CA ASP A 14 -11.23 12.85 7.25
C ASP A 14 -12.48 13.67 7.61
N THR A 15 -12.38 15.01 7.53
CA THR A 15 -13.39 15.92 8.09
C THR A 15 -14.62 16.05 7.20
N TYR A 16 -14.45 15.92 5.90
CA TYR A 16 -15.54 16.15 4.93
C TYR A 16 -16.25 14.90 4.45
N GLN A 17 -15.96 13.73 5.07
CA GLN A 17 -16.53 12.45 4.59
C GLN A 17 -16.38 12.29 3.05
N VAL A 18 -15.26 12.80 2.54
CA VAL A 18 -14.96 12.74 1.09
C VAL A 18 -15.01 11.29 0.60
N ASP A 19 -14.74 10.34 1.51
CA ASP A 19 -14.83 8.90 1.26
C ASP A 19 -16.22 8.46 0.82
N ALA A 20 -17.27 8.98 1.46
CA ALA A 20 -18.65 8.68 1.07
C ALA A 20 -18.97 9.25 -0.32
N ILE A 21 -18.41 10.41 -0.65
CA ILE A 21 -18.59 11.05 -1.96
C ILE A 21 -17.73 10.36 -3.02
N LEU A 22 -16.49 10.01 -2.70
CA LEU A 22 -15.59 9.30 -3.62
C LEU A 22 -16.06 7.86 -3.91
N GLY A 23 -16.68 7.20 -2.92
CA GLY A 23 -17.30 5.88 -3.10
C GLY A 23 -18.57 5.89 -3.95
N LEU A 24 -19.22 7.06 -4.09
CA LEU A 24 -20.39 7.26 -4.94
C LEU A 24 -20.04 7.58 -6.40
N ILE A 25 -18.78 7.89 -6.71
CA ILE A 25 -18.34 8.20 -8.07
C ILE A 25 -18.12 6.88 -8.83
N PRO A 26 -18.95 6.54 -9.81
CA PRO A 26 -18.74 5.35 -10.63
C PRO A 26 -17.45 5.48 -11.44
N GLY A 27 -16.63 4.42 -11.45
CA GLY A 27 -15.46 4.34 -12.31
C GLY A 27 -14.09 4.36 -11.61
N GLY A 28 -14.02 4.11 -10.29
CA GLY A 28 -12.73 3.90 -9.62
C GLY A 28 -11.92 5.18 -9.31
N ILE A 29 -12.49 6.37 -9.49
CA ILE A 29 -11.79 7.64 -9.19
C ILE A 29 -11.42 7.71 -7.71
N GLY A 30 -12.28 7.21 -6.81
CA GLY A 30 -11.98 7.10 -5.38
C GLY A 30 -10.76 6.25 -5.09
N ASP A 31 -10.61 5.13 -5.80
CA ASP A 31 -9.46 4.23 -5.67
C ASP A 31 -8.16 4.93 -6.10
N PHE A 32 -8.19 5.71 -7.19
CA PHE A 32 -7.04 6.50 -7.64
C PHE A 32 -6.63 7.56 -6.61
N VAL A 33 -7.59 8.25 -6.01
CA VAL A 33 -7.31 9.27 -4.99
C VAL A 33 -6.71 8.63 -3.75
N ALA A 34 -7.29 7.54 -3.25
CA ALA A 34 -6.76 6.82 -2.10
C ALA A 34 -5.36 6.25 -2.35
N ALA A 35 -5.12 5.67 -3.54
CA ALA A 35 -3.82 5.18 -3.96
C ALA A 35 -2.78 6.31 -4.07
N PHE A 36 -3.19 7.47 -4.61
CA PHE A 36 -2.32 8.64 -4.69
C PHE A 36 -1.85 9.10 -3.31
N PHE A 37 -2.75 9.16 -2.31
CA PHE A 37 -2.36 9.51 -0.94
C PHE A 37 -1.42 8.48 -0.32
N ALA A 38 -1.68 7.19 -0.52
CA ALA A 38 -0.79 6.14 -0.03
C ALA A 38 0.63 6.28 -0.63
N LEU A 39 0.73 6.55 -1.94
CA LEU A 39 2.00 6.79 -2.62
C LEU A 39 2.69 8.07 -2.12
N ALA A 40 1.93 9.13 -1.83
CA ALA A 40 2.49 10.36 -1.28
C ALA A 40 3.13 10.14 0.09
N HIS A 41 2.53 9.34 0.97
CA HIS A 41 3.11 8.97 2.26
C HIS A 41 4.41 8.16 2.09
N ILE A 42 4.42 7.17 1.18
CA ILE A 42 5.61 6.36 0.87
C ILE A 42 6.72 7.24 0.31
N PHE A 43 6.39 8.12 -0.64
CA PHE A 43 7.34 9.10 -1.18
C PHE A 43 7.95 9.99 -0.09
N PHE A 44 7.11 10.48 0.82
CA PHE A 44 7.58 11.31 1.94
C PHE A 44 8.56 10.55 2.84
N GLY A 45 8.25 9.31 3.21
CA GLY A 45 9.14 8.46 3.99
C GLY A 45 10.47 8.18 3.29
N ALA A 46 10.43 7.89 1.98
CA ALA A 46 11.60 7.52 1.20
C ALA A 46 12.53 8.71 0.91
N PHE A 47 11.97 9.82 0.43
CA PHE A 47 12.75 10.93 -0.14
C PHE A 47 12.93 12.10 0.82
N LYS A 48 11.97 12.36 1.69
CA LYS A 48 12.06 13.47 2.66
C LYS A 48 12.68 13.03 3.97
N LEU A 49 12.20 11.96 4.55
CA LEU A 49 12.70 11.43 5.82
C LEU A 49 13.90 10.48 5.63
N ARG A 50 14.09 9.99 4.41
CA ARG A 50 15.19 9.08 4.03
C ARG A 50 15.33 7.88 4.96
N SER A 51 14.21 7.38 5.45
CA SER A 51 14.15 6.23 6.35
C SER A 51 13.61 5.01 5.63
N ILE A 52 14.49 4.05 5.34
CA ILE A 52 14.09 2.77 4.74
C ILE A 52 13.11 2.01 5.64
N PRO A 53 13.33 1.87 6.97
CA PRO A 53 12.39 1.19 7.84
C PRO A 53 11.00 1.83 7.83
N LEU A 54 10.93 3.17 7.90
CA LEU A 54 9.66 3.87 7.83
C LEU A 54 8.97 3.66 6.48
N THR A 55 9.70 3.80 5.37
CA THR A 55 9.17 3.57 4.02
C THR A 55 8.58 2.16 3.86
N LEU A 56 9.28 1.14 4.34
CA LEU A 56 8.80 -0.23 4.33
C LEU A 56 7.57 -0.43 5.23
N ALA A 57 7.50 0.24 6.39
CA ALA A 57 6.35 0.17 7.27
C ALA A 57 5.09 0.81 6.63
N LEU A 58 5.25 1.95 5.94
CA LEU A 58 4.19 2.61 5.19
C LEU A 58 3.70 1.72 4.03
N LEU A 59 4.65 1.13 3.30
CA LEU A 59 4.35 0.19 2.22
C LEU A 59 3.64 -1.06 2.74
N ASN A 60 4.02 -1.60 3.90
CA ASN A 60 3.36 -2.75 4.51
C ASN A 60 1.88 -2.48 4.80
N ASN A 61 1.55 -1.29 5.32
CA ASN A 61 0.16 -0.91 5.55
C ASN A 61 -0.63 -0.90 4.23
N MET A 62 -0.07 -0.29 3.18
CA MET A 62 -0.69 -0.24 1.85
C MET A 62 -0.86 -1.63 1.25
N LEU A 63 0.20 -2.45 1.23
CA LEU A 63 0.15 -3.80 0.66
C LEU A 63 -0.86 -4.70 1.36
N ARG A 64 -0.90 -4.65 2.69
CA ARG A 64 -1.86 -5.41 3.48
C ARG A 64 -3.29 -5.06 3.11
N ASP A 65 -3.58 -3.77 2.96
CA ASP A 65 -4.92 -3.31 2.67
C ASP A 65 -5.33 -3.66 1.22
N VAL A 66 -4.40 -3.54 0.26
CA VAL A 66 -4.61 -3.99 -1.12
C VAL A 66 -4.87 -5.50 -1.18
N LEU A 67 -4.06 -6.30 -0.47
CA LEU A 67 -4.25 -7.76 -0.45
C LEU A 67 -5.58 -8.15 0.17
N LEU A 68 -6.01 -7.49 1.24
CA LEU A 68 -7.32 -7.72 1.85
C LEU A 68 -8.46 -7.31 0.91
N GLY A 69 -8.28 -6.22 0.16
CA GLY A 69 -9.24 -5.74 -0.83
C GLY A 69 -9.39 -6.66 -2.06
N LEU A 70 -8.37 -7.45 -2.39
CA LEU A 70 -8.42 -8.43 -3.47
C LEU A 70 -9.18 -9.70 -3.11
N LEU A 71 -9.48 -9.93 -1.84
CA LEU A 71 -10.28 -11.10 -1.44
C LEU A 71 -11.72 -10.97 -1.93
N PRO A 72 -12.29 -12.00 -2.58
CA PRO A 72 -13.58 -11.90 -3.26
C PRO A 72 -14.75 -11.56 -2.34
N PHE A 73 -14.61 -11.76 -1.02
CA PHE A 73 -15.62 -11.41 -0.02
C PHE A 73 -15.54 -9.95 0.47
N TYR A 74 -14.50 -9.19 0.05
CA TYR A 74 -14.23 -7.81 0.49
C TYR A 74 -14.25 -6.79 -0.65
N ILE A 75 -14.71 -7.17 -1.85
CA ILE A 75 -14.67 -6.34 -3.07
C ILE A 75 -15.32 -4.94 -2.89
N GLY A 76 -16.28 -4.80 -1.97
CA GLY A 76 -16.91 -3.50 -1.70
C GLY A 76 -16.11 -2.55 -0.81
N ASN A 77 -15.02 -3.00 -0.19
CA ASN A 77 -14.34 -2.28 0.90
C ASN A 77 -12.88 -1.88 0.60
N VAL A 78 -12.42 -1.98 -0.65
CA VAL A 78 -11.03 -1.63 -1.00
C VAL A 78 -10.72 -0.18 -0.65
N ILE A 79 -11.66 0.74 -0.89
CA ILE A 79 -11.52 2.15 -0.58
C ILE A 79 -11.38 2.36 0.93
N ASP A 80 -12.23 1.70 1.73
CA ASP A 80 -12.19 1.78 3.19
C ASP A 80 -10.85 1.27 3.75
N PHE A 81 -10.29 0.22 3.15
CA PHE A 81 -8.97 -0.31 3.55
C PHE A 81 -7.84 0.66 3.24
N LEU A 82 -7.80 1.21 2.02
CA LEU A 82 -6.79 2.20 1.63
C LEU A 82 -6.88 3.46 2.50
N TYR A 83 -8.08 3.86 2.87
CA TYR A 83 -8.29 5.00 3.76
C TYR A 83 -7.73 4.74 5.17
N ARG A 84 -8.02 3.58 5.76
CA ARG A 84 -7.45 3.19 7.06
C ARG A 84 -5.93 3.11 7.01
N SER A 85 -5.37 2.68 5.87
CA SER A 85 -3.93 2.66 5.63
C SER A 85 -3.34 4.06 5.68
N ASN A 86 -3.96 5.02 5.02
CA ASN A 86 -3.51 6.40 4.99
C ASN A 86 -3.48 7.03 6.38
N LYS A 87 -4.51 6.80 7.19
CA LYS A 87 -4.54 7.24 8.60
C LYS A 87 -3.39 6.62 9.41
N LYS A 88 -3.21 5.31 9.33
CA LYS A 88 -2.11 4.61 10.00
C LYS A 88 -0.74 5.07 9.51
N ASN A 89 -0.61 5.37 8.23
CA ASN A 89 0.63 5.89 7.66
C ASN A 89 0.94 7.27 8.22
N MET A 90 -0.07 8.12 8.39
CA MET A 90 0.10 9.42 9.00
C MET A 90 0.53 9.34 10.46
N GLU A 91 -0.08 8.43 11.23
CA GLU A 91 0.31 8.16 12.63
C GLU A 91 1.77 7.69 12.73
N LEU A 92 2.22 6.82 11.81
CA LEU A 92 3.62 6.37 11.76
C LEU A 92 4.59 7.50 11.44
N ILE A 93 4.24 8.37 10.49
CA ILE A 93 5.07 9.53 10.11
C ILE A 93 5.18 10.50 11.28
N ASP A 94 4.05 10.81 11.91
CA ASP A 94 4.00 11.76 13.03
C ASP A 94 4.80 11.24 14.22
N GLY A 95 4.59 10.00 14.64
CA GLY A 95 5.35 9.38 15.71
C GLY A 95 6.84 9.24 15.39
N PHE A 96 7.20 8.95 14.13
CA PHE A 96 8.60 8.92 13.69
C PHE A 96 9.27 10.29 13.80
N LEU A 97 8.57 11.36 13.43
CA LEU A 97 9.08 12.74 13.53
C LEU A 97 9.22 13.22 14.97
N ASN A 98 8.41 12.69 15.87
CA ASN A 98 8.43 13.01 17.31
C ASN A 98 9.31 12.05 18.14
N ASP A 99 10.06 11.15 17.49
CA ASP A 99 10.92 10.14 18.13
C ASP A 99 10.16 9.29 19.18
N ASP A 100 8.87 8.98 18.91
CA ASP A 100 8.06 8.15 19.80
C ASP A 100 8.60 6.71 19.82
N PRO A 101 9.04 6.20 21.01
CA PRO A 101 9.66 4.87 21.10
C PRO A 101 8.72 3.74 20.70
N ILE A 102 7.42 3.88 20.96
CA ILE A 102 6.40 2.89 20.63
C ILE A 102 6.23 2.83 19.12
N ILE A 103 6.15 3.99 18.48
CA ILE A 103 6.03 4.09 17.02
C ILE A 103 7.31 3.59 16.34
N MET A 104 8.49 3.92 16.86
CA MET A 104 9.77 3.42 16.34
C MET A 104 9.84 1.89 16.36
N HIS A 105 9.36 1.27 17.44
CA HIS A 105 9.26 -0.19 17.52
C HIS A 105 8.27 -0.76 16.49
N GLN A 106 7.11 -0.12 16.33
CA GLN A 106 6.11 -0.50 15.31
C GLN A 106 6.67 -0.37 13.89
N VAL A 107 7.39 0.72 13.58
CA VAL A 107 8.03 0.94 12.29
C VAL A 107 8.98 -0.20 11.96
N ASN A 108 9.85 -0.60 12.89
CA ASN A 108 10.80 -1.69 12.68
C ASN A 108 10.11 -3.04 12.50
N THR A 109 9.04 -3.31 13.25
CA THR A 109 8.27 -4.55 13.12
C THR A 109 7.56 -4.63 11.78
N LYS A 110 6.88 -3.55 11.37
CA LYS A 110 6.19 -3.47 10.08
C LYS A 110 7.16 -3.50 8.90
N ALA A 111 8.34 -2.89 9.04
CA ALA A 111 9.39 -2.94 8.03
C ALA A 111 9.87 -4.39 7.77
N ARG A 112 10.07 -5.17 8.82
CA ARG A 112 10.43 -6.59 8.67
C ARG A 112 9.31 -7.40 8.01
N GLN A 113 8.06 -7.15 8.40
CA GLN A 113 6.90 -7.79 7.77
C GLN A 113 6.81 -7.43 6.29
N ALA A 114 6.99 -6.16 5.94
CA ALA A 114 6.98 -5.70 4.55
C ALA A 114 8.09 -6.36 3.73
N ALA A 115 9.32 -6.41 4.25
CA ALA A 115 10.44 -7.06 3.58
C ALA A 115 10.14 -8.55 3.31
N PHE A 116 9.62 -9.26 4.30
CA PHE A 116 9.23 -10.67 4.14
C PHE A 116 8.12 -10.84 3.09
N THR A 117 7.08 -10.00 3.13
CA THR A 117 5.97 -10.04 2.16
C THR A 117 6.46 -9.75 0.73
N LEU A 118 7.36 -8.77 0.56
CA LEU A 118 7.93 -8.46 -0.74
C LEU A 118 8.76 -9.61 -1.31
N VAL A 119 9.58 -10.25 -0.48
CA VAL A 119 10.35 -11.44 -0.89
C VAL A 119 9.41 -12.56 -1.33
N LEU A 120 8.36 -12.82 -0.55
CA LEU A 120 7.36 -13.84 -0.86
C LEU A 120 6.65 -13.54 -2.18
N LEU A 121 6.25 -12.30 -2.41
CA LEU A 121 5.63 -11.85 -3.67
C LEU A 121 6.58 -12.00 -4.86
N MET A 122 7.85 -11.65 -4.70
CA MET A 122 8.84 -11.85 -5.77
C MET A 122 8.98 -13.34 -6.12
N LEU A 123 9.08 -14.21 -5.13
CA LEU A 123 9.15 -15.66 -5.34
C LEU A 123 7.90 -16.19 -6.06
N LEU A 124 6.72 -15.71 -5.68
CA LEU A 124 5.47 -16.08 -6.34
C LEU A 124 5.43 -15.62 -7.80
N ILE A 125 5.87 -14.41 -8.10
CA ILE A 125 5.95 -13.90 -9.48
C ILE A 125 6.92 -14.73 -10.30
N ILE A 126 8.09 -15.05 -9.78
CA ILE A 126 9.07 -15.90 -10.46
C ILE A 126 8.47 -17.27 -10.76
N LEU A 127 7.78 -17.87 -9.80
CA LEU A 127 7.11 -19.16 -9.96
C LEU A 127 6.03 -19.10 -11.05
N LEU A 128 5.20 -18.06 -11.05
CA LEU A 128 4.15 -17.86 -12.06
C LEU A 128 4.72 -17.68 -13.46
N VAL A 129 5.78 -16.88 -13.60
CA VAL A 129 6.46 -16.69 -14.90
C VAL A 129 7.07 -17.99 -15.40
N ALA A 130 7.72 -18.75 -14.52
CA ALA A 130 8.27 -20.07 -14.86
C ALA A 130 7.19 -21.05 -15.28
N LEU A 131 6.05 -21.07 -14.59
CA LEU A 131 4.89 -21.90 -14.92
C LEU A 131 4.31 -21.53 -16.28
N LEU A 132 4.13 -20.24 -16.55
CA LEU A 132 3.64 -19.74 -17.84
C LEU A 132 4.60 -20.12 -18.97
N ALA A 133 5.90 -19.93 -18.79
CA ALA A 133 6.91 -20.31 -19.78
C ALA A 133 6.87 -21.82 -20.06
N TRP A 134 6.72 -22.65 -19.03
CA TRP A 134 6.58 -24.09 -19.17
C TRP A 134 5.31 -24.49 -19.95
N ILE A 135 4.16 -23.86 -19.64
CA ILE A 135 2.89 -24.09 -20.34
C ILE A 135 3.03 -23.73 -21.84
N VAL A 136 3.58 -22.53 -22.12
CA VAL A 136 3.79 -22.07 -23.51
C VAL A 136 4.70 -23.03 -24.27
N ALA A 137 5.79 -23.49 -23.66
CA ALA A 137 6.70 -24.45 -24.28
C ALA A 137 6.01 -25.80 -24.59
N LYS A 138 5.19 -26.28 -23.65
CA LYS A 138 4.42 -27.53 -23.85
C LYS A 138 3.37 -27.40 -24.93
N LEU A 139 2.61 -26.30 -24.96
CA LEU A 139 1.63 -26.04 -26.02
C LEU A 139 2.29 -25.88 -27.40
N GLY A 140 3.42 -25.17 -27.46
CA GLY A 140 4.19 -25.03 -28.67
C GLY A 140 4.68 -26.39 -29.22
N ALA A 141 5.19 -27.25 -28.34
CA ALA A 141 5.60 -28.60 -28.72
C ALA A 141 4.44 -29.46 -29.27
N LEU A 142 3.23 -29.25 -28.71
CA LEU A 142 2.02 -29.99 -29.15
C LEU A 142 1.46 -29.51 -30.49
N LEU A 143 1.66 -28.25 -30.86
CA LEU A 143 1.12 -27.63 -32.08
C LEU A 143 2.07 -27.75 -33.27
N PHE A 144 3.38 -28.00 -33.04
CA PHE A 144 4.40 -28.03 -34.08
C PHE A 144 5.07 -29.41 -34.23
N THR A 145 4.55 -30.47 -33.57
CA THR A 145 4.85 -31.88 -33.84
C THR A 145 3.67 -32.54 -34.51
#